data_c90f928e94e3312275746772824856cb
#
_entry.id   c90f928e94e3312275746772824856cb
#
_cell.length_a   1.000
_cell.length_b   1.000
_cell.length_c   1.000
_cell.angle_alpha   90.00
_cell.angle_beta   90.00
_cell.angle_gamma   90.00
#
_symmetry.space_group_name_H-M   'P 1'
#
loop_
_entity.id
_entity.type
_entity.pdbx_description
1 polymer ?
#
loop_
_entity_poly.entity_id
_entity_poly.type
_entity_poly.pdbx_seq_one_letter_code
_entity_poly.pdbx_strand_id
1 'polypeptide(L)'
;NEGAGVVDFRRPDGVVLGIAQHGEGMVPVRLSADARMQHLYVIGASGTGKSTLLENLILQAIQAGRGVGVLDPHGDLVDEMLARIPDERIQDVVLFGPSDPDWVVGWNILGAHSDIEKGLLASDLVAVFKRLSTSWGDQMSAVLGNAVLTFLESKAGGTLIELRKFLLDEGFRKAFLATVTDEHARVFWREEFPLLVGKKPQAPILTRLNTLLRSRLVREAVVERDKALNF
;
A
#
# COMPACT_ATOMS: atom_id res chain seq x y z
N ASN A 1 -24.80 -4.05 -24.48
CA ASN A 1 -23.55 -4.74 -24.15
C ASN A 1 -22.35 -4.10 -24.87
N GLU A 2 -22.10 -2.84 -24.56
CA GLU A 2 -20.94 -2.09 -25.03
C GLU A 2 -19.98 -1.93 -23.85
N GLY A 3 -19.04 -2.85 -23.65
CA GLY A 3 -18.14 -2.78 -22.50
C GLY A 3 -17.03 -3.81 -22.45
N ALA A 4 -16.89 -4.66 -23.45
CA ALA A 4 -15.68 -5.46 -23.59
C ALA A 4 -14.62 -4.61 -24.28
N GLY A 5 -13.52 -4.27 -23.58
CA GLY A 5 -12.41 -3.54 -24.15
C GLY A 5 -11.93 -4.24 -25.43
N VAL A 6 -12.23 -3.65 -26.58
CA VAL A 6 -11.88 -4.20 -27.88
C VAL A 6 -10.36 -4.11 -27.99
N VAL A 7 -9.71 -5.26 -28.10
CA VAL A 7 -8.30 -5.35 -28.50
C VAL A 7 -8.21 -4.86 -29.96
N ASP A 8 -7.85 -3.60 -30.14
CA ASP A 8 -7.70 -3.03 -31.48
C ASP A 8 -6.29 -3.32 -32.02
N PHE A 9 -6.19 -4.24 -32.94
CA PHE A 9 -4.95 -4.64 -33.60
C PHE A 9 -4.27 -3.52 -34.38
N ARG A 10 -4.94 -2.40 -34.62
CA ARG A 10 -4.50 -1.32 -35.54
C ARG A 10 -3.92 -0.11 -34.84
N ARG A 11 -4.07 0.02 -33.52
CA ARG A 11 -3.53 1.16 -32.77
C ARG A 11 -2.04 1.01 -32.54
N PRO A 12 -1.20 1.97 -32.93
CA PRO A 12 0.24 1.94 -32.70
C PRO A 12 0.60 2.11 -31.20
N ASP A 13 -0.33 2.68 -30.42
CA ASP A 13 -0.19 2.93 -28.99
C ASP A 13 -0.62 1.70 -28.15
N GLY A 14 0.04 1.45 -27.05
CA GLY A 14 -0.28 0.36 -26.15
C GLY A 14 0.83 -0.67 -26.01
N VAL A 15 0.65 -1.56 -25.02
CA VAL A 15 1.61 -2.66 -24.78
C VAL A 15 1.27 -3.87 -25.61
N VAL A 16 2.27 -4.56 -26.13
CA VAL A 16 2.11 -5.78 -26.91
C VAL A 16 1.86 -6.96 -25.97
N LEU A 17 0.72 -7.64 -26.16
CA LEU A 17 0.39 -8.88 -25.47
C LEU A 17 1.00 -10.10 -26.13
N GLY A 18 1.14 -10.06 -27.45
CA GLY A 18 1.62 -11.16 -28.27
C GLY A 18 1.48 -10.85 -29.76
N ILE A 19 1.67 -11.87 -30.57
CA ILE A 19 1.56 -11.80 -32.01
C ILE A 19 0.49 -12.80 -32.46
N ALA A 20 -0.43 -12.37 -33.29
CA ALA A 20 -1.47 -13.21 -33.90
C ALA A 20 -1.39 -13.24 -35.43
N GLN A 21 -1.78 -14.36 -35.98
CA GLN A 21 -1.93 -14.45 -37.44
C GLN A 21 -3.21 -13.74 -37.88
N HIS A 22 -3.10 -12.83 -38.86
CA HIS A 22 -4.22 -12.14 -39.44
C HIS A 22 -4.07 -12.14 -40.97
N GLY A 23 -4.89 -12.92 -41.68
CA GLY A 23 -4.71 -13.20 -43.08
C GLY A 23 -3.39 -13.94 -43.34
N GLU A 24 -2.60 -13.44 -44.31
CA GLU A 24 -1.26 -13.99 -44.62
C GLU A 24 -0.12 -13.38 -43.77
N GLY A 25 -0.43 -12.42 -42.85
CA GLY A 25 0.56 -11.70 -42.03
C GLY A 25 0.45 -11.99 -40.54
N MET A 26 1.56 -11.71 -39.83
CA MET A 26 1.63 -11.71 -38.39
C MET A 26 1.45 -10.28 -37.89
N VAL A 27 0.52 -10.06 -36.96
CA VAL A 27 0.22 -8.73 -36.40
C VAL A 27 0.34 -8.73 -34.88
N PRO A 28 0.89 -7.66 -34.27
CA PRO A 28 0.96 -7.54 -32.83
C PRO A 28 -0.43 -7.29 -32.24
N VAL A 29 -0.79 -8.08 -31.25
CA VAL A 29 -1.97 -7.85 -30.40
C VAL A 29 -1.59 -6.88 -29.31
N ARG A 30 -2.27 -5.73 -29.23
CA ARG A 30 -1.94 -4.67 -28.29
C ARG A 30 -3.09 -4.40 -27.33
N LEU A 31 -2.73 -4.07 -26.09
CA LEU A 31 -3.64 -3.57 -25.07
C LEU A 31 -3.45 -2.04 -24.96
N SER A 32 -4.49 -1.28 -25.30
CA SER A 32 -4.44 0.18 -25.22
C SER A 32 -4.25 0.70 -23.79
N ALA A 33 -3.86 1.96 -23.65
CA ALA A 33 -3.74 2.59 -22.33
C ALA A 33 -5.08 2.58 -21.59
N ASP A 34 -6.18 2.92 -22.29
CA ASP A 34 -7.53 2.96 -21.70
C ASP A 34 -7.99 1.58 -21.23
N ALA A 35 -7.70 0.52 -22.01
CA ALA A 35 -8.05 -0.84 -21.63
C ALA A 35 -7.25 -1.31 -20.39
N ARG A 36 -6.00 -0.85 -20.23
CA ARG A 36 -5.20 -1.15 -19.03
C ARG A 36 -5.77 -0.49 -17.77
N MET A 37 -6.39 0.68 -17.88
CA MET A 37 -7.05 1.34 -16.75
C MET A 37 -8.26 0.56 -16.21
N GLN A 38 -8.79 -0.39 -17.00
CA GLN A 38 -9.88 -1.28 -16.59
C GLN A 38 -9.39 -2.58 -15.91
N HIS A 39 -8.08 -2.66 -15.62
CA HIS A 39 -7.40 -3.83 -15.07
C HIS A 39 -7.27 -5.01 -16.06
N LEU A 40 -6.29 -5.86 -15.80
CA LEU A 40 -6.05 -7.10 -16.55
C LEU A 40 -5.96 -8.27 -15.55
N TYR A 41 -6.80 -9.26 -15.74
CA TYR A 41 -6.75 -10.49 -14.95
C TYR A 41 -6.23 -11.64 -15.80
N VAL A 42 -5.05 -12.19 -15.45
CA VAL A 42 -4.38 -13.26 -16.18
C VAL A 42 -4.56 -14.58 -15.45
N ILE A 43 -5.24 -15.54 -16.09
CA ILE A 43 -5.50 -16.86 -15.53
C ILE A 43 -4.80 -17.91 -16.38
N GLY A 44 -4.25 -18.93 -15.74
CA GLY A 44 -3.61 -20.07 -16.40
C GLY A 44 -3.02 -21.03 -15.37
N ALA A 45 -2.78 -22.26 -15.78
CA ALA A 45 -2.08 -23.27 -14.98
C ALA A 45 -0.63 -22.84 -14.70
N SER A 46 0.07 -23.50 -13.78
CA SER A 46 1.50 -23.29 -13.57
C SER A 46 2.28 -23.61 -14.85
N GLY A 47 3.31 -22.83 -15.15
CA GLY A 47 4.17 -23.03 -16.33
C GLY A 47 3.56 -22.55 -17.68
N THR A 48 2.38 -21.92 -17.69
CA THR A 48 1.75 -21.45 -18.95
C THR A 48 2.22 -20.06 -19.42
N GLY A 49 3.24 -19.48 -18.77
CA GLY A 49 3.83 -18.20 -19.19
C GLY A 49 3.13 -16.95 -18.62
N LYS A 50 2.33 -17.07 -17.54
CA LYS A 50 1.70 -15.90 -16.90
C LYS A 50 2.73 -14.86 -16.42
N SER A 51 3.76 -15.32 -15.71
CA SER A 51 4.83 -14.45 -15.21
C SER A 51 5.60 -13.82 -16.35
N THR A 52 5.94 -14.57 -17.41
CA THR A 52 6.60 -14.06 -18.62
C THR A 52 5.76 -13.00 -19.32
N LEU A 53 4.42 -13.17 -19.36
CA LEU A 53 3.54 -12.13 -19.91
C LEU A 53 3.59 -10.86 -19.06
N LEU A 54 3.48 -10.98 -17.72
CA LEU A 54 3.55 -9.83 -16.80
C LEU A 54 4.90 -9.12 -16.91
N GLU A 55 5.98 -9.88 -16.93
CA GLU A 55 7.34 -9.37 -17.13
C GLU A 55 7.47 -8.54 -18.41
N ASN A 56 7.01 -9.07 -19.55
CA ASN A 56 7.01 -8.34 -20.81
C ASN A 56 6.18 -7.06 -20.78
N LEU A 57 5.04 -7.05 -20.10
CA LEU A 57 4.21 -5.87 -19.94
C LEU A 57 4.88 -4.79 -19.09
N ILE A 58 5.52 -5.21 -18.00
CA ILE A 58 6.28 -4.35 -17.09
C ILE A 58 7.46 -3.72 -17.82
N LEU A 59 8.27 -4.53 -18.52
CA LEU A 59 9.43 -4.05 -19.28
C LEU A 59 9.02 -3.01 -20.34
N GLN A 60 7.96 -3.26 -21.07
CA GLN A 60 7.46 -2.30 -22.05
C GLN A 60 7.03 -0.97 -21.41
N ALA A 61 6.44 -1.01 -20.21
CA ALA A 61 6.07 0.19 -19.48
C ALA A 61 7.31 0.97 -19.01
N ILE A 62 8.32 0.28 -18.46
CA ILE A 62 9.60 0.87 -18.02
C ILE A 62 10.33 1.52 -19.20
N GLN A 63 10.45 0.81 -20.34
CA GLN A 63 11.08 1.31 -21.57
C GLN A 63 10.36 2.52 -22.16
N ALA A 64 9.03 2.59 -21.98
CA ALA A 64 8.22 3.73 -22.38
C ALA A 64 8.28 4.92 -21.39
N GLY A 65 9.17 4.87 -20.38
CA GLY A 65 9.34 5.94 -19.38
C GLY A 65 8.20 6.05 -18.37
N ARG A 66 7.38 5.01 -18.22
CA ARG A 66 6.23 5.03 -17.30
C ARG A 66 6.63 4.54 -15.91
N GLY A 67 5.90 5.00 -14.89
CA GLY A 67 5.96 4.44 -13.54
C GLY A 67 5.30 3.05 -13.51
N VAL A 68 5.90 2.13 -12.74
CA VAL A 68 5.39 0.77 -12.54
C VAL A 68 5.56 0.39 -11.08
N GLY A 69 4.48 -0.11 -10.46
CA GLY A 69 4.53 -0.77 -9.15
C GLY A 69 4.38 -2.27 -9.33
N VAL A 70 5.30 -3.05 -8.78
CA VAL A 70 5.25 -4.52 -8.79
C VAL A 70 5.10 -5.02 -7.35
N LEU A 71 4.07 -5.81 -7.11
CA LEU A 71 3.87 -6.50 -5.83
C LEU A 71 3.98 -8.00 -6.08
N ASP A 72 5.12 -8.58 -5.64
CA ASP A 72 5.42 -10.00 -5.84
C ASP A 72 5.62 -10.70 -4.49
N PRO A 73 4.63 -11.52 -4.06
CA PRO A 73 4.75 -12.26 -2.80
C PRO A 73 5.83 -13.35 -2.79
N HIS A 74 6.31 -13.78 -3.95
CA HIS A 74 7.31 -14.84 -4.10
C HIS A 74 8.73 -14.31 -4.32
N GLY A 75 8.85 -13.14 -4.95
CA GLY A 75 10.15 -12.49 -5.25
C GLY A 75 10.73 -12.81 -6.62
N ASP A 76 10.41 -13.96 -7.21
CA ASP A 76 11.00 -14.43 -8.46
C ASP A 76 10.84 -13.44 -9.63
N LEU A 77 9.63 -12.84 -9.76
CA LEU A 77 9.34 -11.85 -10.80
C LEU A 77 10.15 -10.56 -10.58
N VAL A 78 10.27 -10.12 -9.35
CA VAL A 78 11.04 -8.90 -9.00
C VAL A 78 12.51 -9.12 -9.33
N ASP A 79 13.10 -10.27 -8.97
CA ASP A 79 14.50 -10.58 -9.25
C ASP A 79 14.78 -10.62 -10.76
N GLU A 80 13.91 -11.25 -11.56
CA GLU A 80 13.99 -11.27 -13.01
C GLU A 80 13.87 -9.86 -13.62
N MET A 81 13.00 -9.02 -13.05
CA MET A 81 12.80 -7.64 -13.50
C MET A 81 14.02 -6.76 -13.21
N LEU A 82 14.60 -6.86 -12.01
CA LEU A 82 15.78 -6.08 -11.62
C LEU A 82 16.96 -6.32 -12.56
N ALA A 83 17.15 -7.55 -13.05
CA ALA A 83 18.19 -7.91 -13.99
C ALA A 83 18.02 -7.29 -15.40
N ARG A 84 16.84 -6.73 -15.71
CA ARG A 84 16.46 -6.23 -17.05
C ARG A 84 16.08 -4.76 -17.07
N ILE A 85 16.22 -4.06 -15.95
CA ILE A 85 15.98 -2.62 -15.89
C ILE A 85 17.06 -1.91 -16.72
N PRO A 86 16.70 -1.00 -17.62
CA PRO A 86 17.67 -0.19 -18.36
C PRO A 86 18.54 0.64 -17.42
N ASP A 87 19.83 0.78 -17.73
CA ASP A 87 20.81 1.48 -16.87
C ASP A 87 20.38 2.90 -16.54
N GLU A 88 19.75 3.60 -17.49
CA GLU A 88 19.22 4.96 -17.30
C GLU A 88 18.04 5.05 -16.32
N ARG A 89 17.41 3.90 -16.00
CA ARG A 89 16.26 3.82 -15.08
C ARG A 89 16.62 3.22 -13.72
N ILE A 90 17.87 2.80 -13.50
CA ILE A 90 18.28 2.19 -12.23
C ILE A 90 18.08 3.14 -11.05
N GLN A 91 18.32 4.44 -11.25
CA GLN A 91 18.15 5.46 -10.21
C GLN A 91 16.68 5.72 -9.80
N ASP A 92 15.73 5.31 -10.65
CA ASP A 92 14.30 5.44 -10.39
C ASP A 92 13.73 4.23 -9.63
N VAL A 93 14.56 3.20 -9.39
CA VAL A 93 14.11 1.96 -8.76
C VAL A 93 14.07 2.10 -7.25
N VAL A 94 12.92 1.81 -6.68
CA VAL A 94 12.78 1.63 -5.24
C VAL A 94 12.42 0.17 -4.98
N LEU A 95 13.34 -0.56 -4.36
CA LEU A 95 13.12 -1.94 -3.96
C LEU A 95 12.71 -1.98 -2.48
N PHE A 96 11.47 -2.42 -2.22
CA PHE A 96 10.97 -2.65 -0.88
C PHE A 96 10.90 -4.16 -0.60
N GLY A 97 11.95 -4.69 0.01
CA GLY A 97 12.06 -6.09 0.41
C GLY A 97 11.98 -6.25 1.92
N PRO A 98 10.78 -6.44 2.53
CA PRO A 98 10.64 -6.52 3.99
C PRO A 98 11.31 -7.76 4.63
N SER A 99 11.89 -8.64 3.84
CA SER A 99 12.70 -9.79 4.30
C SER A 99 14.21 -9.60 4.11
N ASP A 100 14.65 -8.50 3.49
CA ASP A 100 16.07 -8.21 3.31
C ASP A 100 16.65 -7.60 4.59
N PRO A 101 17.62 -8.27 5.27
CA PRO A 101 18.19 -7.77 6.52
C PRO A 101 19.21 -6.64 6.31
N ASP A 102 19.76 -6.50 5.11
CA ASP A 102 20.86 -5.58 4.82
C ASP A 102 20.36 -4.21 4.31
N TRP A 103 19.17 -4.18 3.71
CA TRP A 103 18.59 -2.99 3.11
C TRP A 103 17.12 -2.79 3.52
N VAL A 104 16.92 -1.98 4.55
CA VAL A 104 15.57 -1.62 4.99
C VAL A 104 15.19 -0.27 4.42
N VAL A 105 14.19 -0.26 3.56
CA VAL A 105 13.57 0.98 3.07
C VAL A 105 12.54 1.44 4.09
N GLY A 106 12.71 2.67 4.59
CA GLY A 106 11.75 3.28 5.52
C GLY A 106 10.42 3.59 4.84
N TRP A 107 9.34 3.22 5.49
CA TRP A 107 7.98 3.52 5.04
C TRP A 107 7.11 3.95 6.22
N ASN A 108 6.83 5.23 6.30
CA ASN A 108 5.88 5.73 7.28
C ASN A 108 4.45 5.63 6.76
N ILE A 109 3.73 4.64 7.26
CA ILE A 109 2.31 4.42 6.90
C ILE A 109 1.43 5.59 7.37
N LEU A 110 1.85 6.37 8.39
CA LEU A 110 1.09 7.49 8.93
C LEU A 110 1.50 8.83 8.30
N GLY A 111 1.83 8.82 7.00
CA GLY A 111 2.10 10.01 6.19
C GLY A 111 0.94 10.27 5.23
N ALA A 112 0.43 11.50 5.17
CA ALA A 112 -0.56 11.93 4.20
C ALA A 112 -0.29 13.39 3.77
N HIS A 113 -0.56 13.70 2.50
CA HIS A 113 -0.26 15.00 1.90
C HIS A 113 -1.51 15.89 1.72
N SER A 114 -2.71 15.34 1.95
CA SER A 114 -3.98 16.07 1.85
C SER A 114 -5.01 15.56 2.85
N ASP A 115 -6.04 16.36 3.13
CA ASP A 115 -7.12 15.96 4.04
C ASP A 115 -7.95 14.79 3.49
N ILE A 116 -8.05 14.67 2.17
CA ILE A 116 -8.69 13.52 1.52
C ILE A 116 -7.88 12.25 1.79
N GLU A 117 -6.56 12.31 1.62
CA GLU A 117 -5.67 11.17 1.90
C GLU A 117 -5.69 10.75 3.36
N LYS A 118 -5.77 11.70 4.30
CA LYS A 118 -5.90 11.37 5.73
C LYS A 118 -7.14 10.50 6.00
N GLY A 119 -8.29 10.91 5.45
CA GLY A 119 -9.54 10.15 5.60
C GLY A 119 -9.50 8.76 4.96
N LEU A 120 -8.93 8.67 3.75
CA LEU A 120 -8.75 7.40 3.05
C LEU A 120 -7.80 6.47 3.82
N LEU A 121 -6.62 6.97 4.22
CA LEU A 121 -5.63 6.20 4.94
C LEU A 121 -6.16 5.67 6.28
N ALA A 122 -6.91 6.48 7.02
CA ALA A 122 -7.55 6.03 8.26
C ALA A 122 -8.56 4.89 8.00
N SER A 123 -9.37 5.02 6.94
CA SER A 123 -10.34 4.01 6.55
C SER A 123 -9.68 2.71 6.07
N ASP A 124 -8.62 2.83 5.28
CA ASP A 124 -7.87 1.68 4.73
C ASP A 124 -7.16 0.91 5.84
N LEU A 125 -6.51 1.59 6.79
CA LEU A 125 -5.89 0.94 7.94
C LEU A 125 -6.92 0.21 8.79
N VAL A 126 -8.09 0.80 9.05
CA VAL A 126 -9.20 0.12 9.73
C VAL A 126 -9.63 -1.13 8.95
N ALA A 127 -9.77 -1.04 7.62
CA ALA A 127 -10.16 -2.17 6.79
C ALA A 127 -9.11 -3.31 6.81
N VAL A 128 -7.82 -2.98 6.77
CA VAL A 128 -6.72 -3.96 6.89
C VAL A 128 -6.78 -4.67 8.25
N PHE A 129 -6.88 -3.92 9.34
CA PHE A 129 -6.95 -4.51 10.69
C PHE A 129 -8.21 -5.36 10.89
N LYS A 130 -9.33 -4.96 10.30
CA LYS A 130 -10.57 -5.73 10.29
C LYS A 130 -10.37 -7.08 9.57
N ARG A 131 -9.72 -7.09 8.41
CA ARG A 131 -9.39 -8.33 7.67
C ARG A 131 -8.46 -9.27 8.45
N LEU A 132 -7.52 -8.72 9.20
CA LEU A 132 -6.60 -9.50 10.04
C LEU A 132 -7.22 -10.00 11.33
N SER A 133 -8.52 -9.78 11.54
CA SER A 133 -9.20 -10.09 12.80
C SER A 133 -10.33 -11.07 12.58
N THR A 134 -10.44 -12.06 13.47
CA THR A 134 -11.59 -13.01 13.51
C THR A 134 -12.83 -12.38 14.15
N SER A 135 -12.63 -11.36 14.99
CA SER A 135 -13.70 -10.60 15.62
C SER A 135 -13.31 -9.11 15.59
N TRP A 136 -14.16 -8.27 15.02
CA TRP A 136 -13.96 -6.84 14.90
C TRP A 136 -15.29 -6.12 15.10
N GLY A 137 -15.34 -5.13 15.97
CA GLY A 137 -16.54 -4.36 16.27
C GLY A 137 -16.38 -2.87 15.96
N ASP A 138 -17.50 -2.15 15.97
CA ASP A 138 -17.56 -0.72 15.63
C ASP A 138 -16.70 0.13 16.57
N GLN A 139 -16.63 -0.23 17.85
CA GLN A 139 -15.77 0.47 18.81
C GLN A 139 -14.28 0.34 18.49
N MET A 140 -13.83 -0.80 17.96
CA MET A 140 -12.45 -0.97 17.49
C MET A 140 -12.20 -0.11 16.25
N SER A 141 -13.17 -0.06 15.32
CA SER A 141 -13.09 0.82 14.14
C SER A 141 -12.99 2.29 14.55
N ALA A 142 -13.83 2.72 15.48
CA ALA A 142 -13.82 4.10 15.98
C ALA A 142 -12.48 4.44 16.67
N VAL A 143 -11.98 3.58 17.56
CA VAL A 143 -10.72 3.81 18.28
C VAL A 143 -9.54 3.82 17.34
N LEU A 144 -9.42 2.86 16.41
CA LEU A 144 -8.30 2.82 15.46
C LEU A 144 -8.37 3.99 14.48
N GLY A 145 -9.53 4.27 13.89
CA GLY A 145 -9.71 5.36 12.95
C GLY A 145 -9.36 6.72 13.56
N ASN A 146 -9.88 7.00 14.76
CA ASN A 146 -9.55 8.24 15.48
C ASN A 146 -8.07 8.28 15.92
N ALA A 147 -7.44 7.14 16.27
CA ALA A 147 -6.01 7.11 16.56
C ALA A 147 -5.19 7.49 15.33
N VAL A 148 -5.47 6.90 14.17
CA VAL A 148 -4.78 7.21 12.92
C VAL A 148 -4.98 8.69 12.54
N LEU A 149 -6.21 9.19 12.55
CA LEU A 149 -6.49 10.60 12.26
C LEU A 149 -5.75 11.54 13.22
N THR A 150 -5.70 11.20 14.50
CA THR A 150 -4.97 11.99 15.51
C THR A 150 -3.48 12.15 15.16
N PHE A 151 -2.85 11.09 14.65
CA PHE A 151 -1.45 11.15 14.20
C PHE A 151 -1.29 11.96 12.90
N LEU A 152 -2.21 11.82 11.97
CA LEU A 152 -2.22 12.57 10.71
C LEU A 152 -2.52 14.08 10.91
N GLU A 153 -3.26 14.43 11.96
CA GLU A 153 -3.56 15.82 12.33
C GLU A 153 -2.55 16.44 13.31
N SER A 154 -1.57 15.66 13.76
CA SER A 154 -0.52 16.14 14.65
C SER A 154 0.61 16.80 13.86
N LYS A 155 1.04 17.98 14.31
CA LYS A 155 2.24 18.64 13.77
C LYS A 155 3.53 17.84 14.04
N ALA A 156 3.52 16.98 15.04
CA ALA A 156 4.65 16.12 15.36
C ALA A 156 4.74 14.90 14.44
N GLY A 157 3.64 14.56 13.76
CA GLY A 157 3.55 13.29 13.02
C GLY A 157 3.73 12.09 13.95
N GLY A 158 4.06 10.95 13.39
CA GLY A 158 4.39 9.77 14.18
C GLY A 158 4.46 8.50 13.36
N THR A 159 4.72 7.41 14.05
CA THR A 159 4.90 6.08 13.48
C THR A 159 3.93 5.09 14.12
N LEU A 160 3.80 3.89 13.56
CA LEU A 160 2.98 2.83 14.15
C LEU A 160 3.44 2.43 15.57
N ILE A 161 4.72 2.59 15.88
CA ILE A 161 5.24 2.32 17.22
C ILE A 161 4.69 3.35 18.22
N GLU A 162 4.66 4.61 17.83
CA GLU A 162 4.12 5.67 18.68
C GLU A 162 2.60 5.58 18.77
N LEU A 163 1.90 5.20 17.69
CA LEU A 163 0.47 4.92 17.73
C LEU A 163 0.15 3.79 18.73
N ARG A 164 0.96 2.73 18.74
CA ARG A 164 0.86 1.69 19.75
C ARG A 164 1.04 2.24 21.16
N LYS A 165 2.06 3.07 21.38
CA LYS A 165 2.31 3.72 22.68
C LYS A 165 1.16 4.63 23.09
N PHE A 166 0.61 5.39 22.16
CA PHE A 166 -0.55 6.26 22.37
C PHE A 166 -1.79 5.48 22.86
N LEU A 167 -2.03 4.29 22.33
CA LEU A 167 -3.14 3.43 22.77
C LEU A 167 -2.92 2.82 24.16
N LEU A 168 -1.66 2.63 24.58
CA LEU A 168 -1.29 1.99 25.84
C LEU A 168 -1.10 2.97 27.01
N ASP A 169 -0.42 4.08 26.73
CA ASP A 169 0.11 5.00 27.76
C ASP A 169 -0.73 6.28 27.77
N GLU A 170 -1.45 6.49 28.85
CA GLU A 170 -2.30 7.68 29.04
C GLU A 170 -1.46 8.97 29.11
N GLY A 171 -0.30 8.93 29.76
CA GLY A 171 0.60 10.08 29.88
C GLY A 171 1.12 10.50 28.51
N PHE A 172 1.57 9.53 27.72
CA PHE A 172 1.99 9.78 26.33
C PHE A 172 0.83 10.31 25.48
N ARG A 173 -0.34 9.69 25.58
CA ARG A 173 -1.55 10.14 24.85
C ARG A 173 -1.88 11.60 25.17
N LYS A 174 -1.88 11.96 26.46
CA LYS A 174 -2.18 13.32 26.91
C LYS A 174 -1.15 14.34 26.38
N ALA A 175 0.13 14.01 26.42
CA ALA A 175 1.19 14.85 25.88
C ALA A 175 1.07 14.98 24.35
N PHE A 176 0.80 13.88 23.66
CA PHE A 176 0.66 13.87 22.20
C PHE A 176 -0.54 14.72 21.70
N LEU A 177 -1.68 14.64 22.39
CA LEU A 177 -2.87 15.42 22.07
C LEU A 177 -2.64 16.94 22.12
N ALA A 178 -1.65 17.40 22.87
CA ALA A 178 -1.26 18.82 22.86
C ALA A 178 -0.65 19.28 21.52
N THR A 179 -0.17 18.36 20.68
CA THR A 179 0.40 18.63 19.35
C THR A 179 -0.65 18.57 18.22
N VAL A 180 -1.85 18.07 18.53
CA VAL A 180 -2.93 17.89 17.55
C VAL A 180 -3.71 19.19 17.39
N THR A 181 -3.94 19.62 16.16
CA THR A 181 -4.67 20.86 15.87
C THR A 181 -6.16 20.65 15.70
N ASP A 182 -6.55 19.46 15.28
CA ASP A 182 -7.96 19.12 15.06
C ASP A 182 -8.72 18.95 16.38
N GLU A 183 -9.75 19.76 16.57
CA GLU A 183 -10.55 19.75 17.81
C GLU A 183 -11.44 18.50 17.90
N HIS A 184 -11.91 17.98 16.76
CA HIS A 184 -12.75 16.79 16.75
C HIS A 184 -11.99 15.57 17.27
N ALA A 185 -10.75 15.39 16.80
CA ALA A 185 -9.87 14.34 17.33
C ALA A 185 -9.61 14.51 18.83
N ARG A 186 -9.38 15.75 19.30
CA ARG A 186 -9.16 16.01 20.74
C ARG A 186 -10.40 15.69 21.59
N VAL A 187 -11.61 16.07 21.09
CA VAL A 187 -12.88 15.78 21.78
C VAL A 187 -13.11 14.29 21.91
N PHE A 188 -12.89 13.52 20.83
CA PHE A 188 -13.02 12.07 20.90
C PHE A 188 -12.17 11.46 22.03
N TRP A 189 -10.90 11.82 22.16
CA TRP A 189 -10.01 11.26 23.18
C TRP A 189 -10.29 11.77 24.59
N ARG A 190 -10.81 12.99 24.73
CA ARG A 190 -11.13 13.60 26.01
C ARG A 190 -12.47 13.15 26.57
N GLU A 191 -13.48 12.99 25.74
CA GLU A 191 -14.85 12.81 26.14
C GLU A 191 -15.43 11.43 25.80
N GLU A 192 -15.21 10.94 24.57
CA GLU A 192 -15.82 9.70 24.11
C GLU A 192 -15.00 8.46 24.49
N PHE A 193 -13.69 8.49 24.26
CA PHE A 193 -12.83 7.34 24.56
C PHE A 193 -12.90 6.86 26.01
N PRO A 194 -12.95 7.73 27.03
CA PRO A 194 -13.13 7.30 28.43
C PRO A 194 -14.38 6.45 28.65
N LEU A 195 -15.47 6.70 27.91
CA LEU A 195 -16.70 5.92 27.98
C LEU A 195 -16.53 4.49 27.43
N LEU A 196 -15.55 4.29 26.55
CA LEU A 196 -15.25 3.01 25.93
C LEU A 196 -14.25 2.16 26.71
N VAL A 197 -13.46 2.77 27.62
CA VAL A 197 -12.33 2.12 28.31
C VAL A 197 -12.75 0.85 29.07
N GLY A 198 -13.93 0.82 29.64
CA GLY A 198 -14.48 -0.34 30.34
C GLY A 198 -14.58 -1.61 29.47
N LYS A 199 -14.77 -1.45 28.17
CA LYS A 199 -14.87 -2.53 27.17
C LYS A 199 -13.52 -2.88 26.52
N LYS A 200 -12.47 -2.12 26.83
CA LYS A 200 -11.08 -2.30 26.33
C LYS A 200 -10.98 -2.49 24.81
N PRO A 201 -11.62 -1.65 23.98
CA PRO A 201 -11.64 -1.83 22.52
C PRO A 201 -10.24 -1.72 21.90
N GLN A 202 -9.28 -1.08 22.59
CA GLN A 202 -7.89 -0.99 22.15
C GLN A 202 -7.13 -2.32 22.27
N ALA A 203 -7.55 -3.26 23.11
CA ALA A 203 -6.78 -4.49 23.36
C ALA A 203 -6.64 -5.39 22.12
N PRO A 204 -7.69 -5.65 21.32
CA PRO A 204 -7.53 -6.38 20.06
C PRO A 204 -6.70 -5.62 19.03
N ILE A 205 -6.78 -4.29 18.98
CA ILE A 205 -5.96 -3.45 18.09
C ILE A 205 -4.48 -3.62 18.45
N LEU A 206 -4.15 -3.53 19.73
CA LEU A 206 -2.80 -3.72 20.24
C LEU A 206 -2.24 -5.12 19.95
N THR A 207 -3.09 -6.16 20.00
CA THR A 207 -2.68 -7.51 19.65
C THR A 207 -2.23 -7.57 18.17
N ARG A 208 -2.95 -6.94 17.25
CA ARG A 208 -2.58 -6.89 15.81
C ARG A 208 -1.35 -6.04 15.57
N LEU A 209 -1.27 -4.88 16.18
CA LEU A 209 -0.05 -4.06 16.14
C LEU A 209 1.16 -4.83 16.64
N ASN A 210 1.04 -5.55 17.77
CA ASN A 210 2.11 -6.38 18.28
C ASN A 210 2.50 -7.52 17.32
N THR A 211 1.53 -8.12 16.64
CA THR A 211 1.80 -9.16 15.64
C THR A 211 2.57 -8.58 14.46
N LEU A 212 2.15 -7.43 13.94
CA LEU A 212 2.82 -6.73 12.84
C LEU A 212 4.23 -6.30 13.24
N LEU A 213 4.37 -5.68 14.40
CA LEU A 213 5.63 -5.16 14.93
C LEU A 213 6.54 -6.23 15.57
N ARG A 214 6.17 -7.52 15.52
CA ARG A 214 7.00 -8.62 16.02
C ARG A 214 8.26 -8.80 15.17
N SER A 215 8.13 -8.68 13.85
CA SER A 215 9.27 -8.71 12.94
C SER A 215 10.18 -7.51 13.17
N ARG A 216 11.49 -7.74 13.32
CA ARG A 216 12.49 -6.69 13.44
C ARG A 216 12.50 -5.83 12.18
N LEU A 217 12.49 -6.45 11.01
CA LEU A 217 12.55 -5.76 9.71
C LEU A 217 11.34 -4.85 9.49
N VAL A 218 10.13 -5.32 9.85
CA VAL A 218 8.94 -4.48 9.80
C VAL A 218 9.06 -3.29 10.75
N ARG A 219 9.58 -3.50 11.97
CA ARG A 219 9.79 -2.38 12.90
C ARG A 219 10.76 -1.35 12.34
N GLU A 220 11.87 -1.79 11.77
CA GLU A 220 12.87 -0.90 11.16
C GLU A 220 12.28 -0.12 9.98
N ALA A 221 11.47 -0.78 9.14
CA ALA A 221 10.79 -0.11 8.03
C ALA A 221 9.79 0.97 8.48
N VAL A 222 9.01 0.73 9.54
CA VAL A 222 7.95 1.66 9.97
C VAL A 222 8.38 2.70 11.01
N VAL A 223 9.64 2.69 11.43
CA VAL A 223 10.22 3.69 12.37
C VAL A 223 10.69 4.95 11.65
N GLU A 224 11.05 4.84 10.38
CA GLU A 224 11.62 5.94 9.64
C GLU A 224 10.56 7.00 9.35
N ARG A 225 10.73 8.23 9.90
CA ARG A 225 9.78 9.33 9.69
C ARG A 225 10.04 10.10 8.41
N ASP A 226 11.31 10.26 8.03
CA ASP A 226 11.75 11.21 7.01
C ASP A 226 11.92 10.58 5.61
N LYS A 227 11.95 9.25 5.53
CA LYS A 227 12.09 8.51 4.28
C LYS A 227 10.78 7.78 3.95
N ALA A 228 9.73 8.55 3.73
CA ALA A 228 8.49 7.98 3.24
C ALA A 228 8.62 7.66 1.75
N LEU A 229 8.30 6.41 1.37
CA LEU A 229 7.99 6.09 -0.02
C LEU A 229 6.79 6.95 -0.42
N ASN A 230 6.95 7.76 -1.44
CA ASN A 230 5.90 8.57 -2.01
C ASN A 230 5.48 7.90 -3.33
N PHE A 231 4.23 7.41 -3.38
CA PHE A 231 3.67 6.72 -4.54
C PHE A 231 2.83 7.65 -5.40
#